data_c5a961b6d7a9982e1ef4bd4674e5374e
#
_entry.id   c5a961b6d7a9982e1ef4bd4674e5374e
#
_cell.length_a   1.000
_cell.length_b   1.000
_cell.length_c   1.000
_cell.angle_alpha   90.00
_cell.angle_beta   90.00
_cell.angle_gamma   90.00
#
_symmetry.space_group_name_H-M   'P 1'
#
loop_
_entity.id
_entity.type
_entity.pdbx_description
1 polymer ?
#
loop_
_entity_poly.entity_id
_entity_poly.type
_entity_poly.pdbx_seq_one_letter_code
_entity_poly.pdbx_strand_id
1 'polypeptide(L)'
;MKSAHLSARRLRLASGLVLLFYVFSHLLNHALGLVSLAAAEAGRHVFTAFWRNGAVTVVFYGSILLHFGLALTALHERRSLLMTWTELLRMVFGFLVPFLLAVHFTQTRLVHALYGVDDTYGRNVSLMWFGDYSGWQMTLLAVAWTHGCLGVHFAFRHRAGYRRLQTAFVVAATLLAVLAATGYLSMARELALQPLYVDSTDQPRGTSTARPG
;
A
#
# COMPACT_ATOMS: atom_id res chain seq x y z
N MET A 1 -0.54 36.85 -3.93
CA MET A 1 -1.13 35.84 -3.04
C MET A 1 -2.02 34.82 -3.76
N LYS A 2 -3.02 35.19 -4.60
CA LYS A 2 -3.91 34.23 -5.32
C LYS A 2 -3.16 33.23 -6.21
N SER A 3 -2.08 33.65 -6.91
CA SER A 3 -1.30 32.75 -7.78
C SER A 3 -0.53 31.67 -7.00
N ALA A 4 0.01 32.00 -5.81
CA ALA A 4 0.75 31.05 -4.96
C ALA A 4 -0.19 29.93 -4.41
N HIS A 5 -1.40 30.30 -3.97
CA HIS A 5 -2.39 29.32 -3.50
C HIS A 5 -2.88 28.38 -4.61
N LEU A 6 -3.03 28.89 -5.83
CA LEU A 6 -3.37 28.04 -6.99
C LEU A 6 -2.26 27.07 -7.33
N SER A 7 -0.98 27.49 -7.21
CA SER A 7 0.18 26.62 -7.41
C SER A 7 0.27 25.53 -6.35
N ALA A 8 0.11 25.88 -5.07
CA ALA A 8 0.12 24.91 -3.96
C ALA A 8 -0.99 23.86 -4.10
N ARG A 9 -2.21 24.27 -4.49
CA ARG A 9 -3.31 23.34 -4.74
C ARG A 9 -3.01 22.37 -5.91
N ARG A 10 -2.40 22.86 -7.00
CA ARG A 10 -2.02 22.03 -8.15
C ARG A 10 -0.91 21.05 -7.78
N LEU A 11 0.11 21.49 -7.04
CA LEU A 11 1.20 20.64 -6.58
C LEU A 11 0.70 19.54 -5.63
N ARG A 12 -0.22 19.87 -4.70
CA ARG A 12 -0.83 18.88 -3.82
C ARG A 12 -1.67 17.86 -4.61
N LEU A 13 -2.38 18.29 -5.65
CA LEU A 13 -3.10 17.36 -6.51
C LEU A 13 -2.14 16.46 -7.30
N ALA A 14 -1.12 17.04 -7.94
CA ALA A 14 -0.15 16.28 -8.72
C ALA A 14 0.58 15.24 -7.88
N SER A 15 1.12 15.64 -6.71
CA SER A 15 1.75 14.71 -5.77
C SER A 15 0.78 13.64 -5.27
N GLY A 16 -0.47 14.01 -4.96
CA GLY A 16 -1.51 13.07 -4.57
C GLY A 16 -1.86 12.05 -5.66
N LEU A 17 -1.84 12.45 -6.94
CA LEU A 17 -2.07 11.54 -8.06
C LEU A 17 -0.91 10.57 -8.26
N VAL A 18 0.34 10.98 -8.05
CA VAL A 18 1.51 10.07 -8.05
C VAL A 18 1.34 9.01 -6.95
N LEU A 19 0.98 9.42 -5.74
CA LEU A 19 0.76 8.50 -4.62
C LEU A 19 -0.43 7.56 -4.88
N LEU A 20 -1.51 8.08 -5.44
CA LEU A 20 -2.66 7.26 -5.80
C LEU A 20 -2.32 6.23 -6.88
N PHE A 21 -1.50 6.59 -7.86
CA PHE A 21 -1.04 5.66 -8.89
C PHE A 21 -0.16 4.54 -8.29
N TYR A 22 0.68 4.89 -7.30
CA TYR A 22 1.41 3.88 -6.52
C TYR A 22 0.45 2.90 -5.83
N VAL A 23 -0.51 3.41 -5.05
CA VAL A 23 -1.47 2.58 -4.32
C VAL A 23 -2.31 1.74 -5.29
N PHE A 24 -2.78 2.35 -6.38
CA PHE A 24 -3.55 1.65 -7.42
C PHE A 24 -2.78 0.46 -8.01
N SER A 25 -1.53 0.67 -8.46
CA SER A 25 -0.70 -0.40 -9.02
C SER A 25 -0.34 -1.46 -7.98
N HIS A 26 -0.16 -1.06 -6.72
CA HIS A 26 0.07 -1.96 -5.59
C HIS A 26 -1.15 -2.84 -5.30
N LEU A 27 -2.36 -2.28 -5.29
CA LEU A 27 -3.60 -3.04 -5.11
C LEU A 27 -3.89 -3.97 -6.29
N LEU A 28 -3.58 -3.55 -7.53
CA LEU A 28 -3.64 -4.46 -8.69
C LEU A 28 -2.73 -5.66 -8.49
N ASN A 29 -1.52 -5.44 -7.96
CA ASN A 29 -0.60 -6.53 -7.70
C ASN A 29 -1.13 -7.48 -6.60
N HIS A 30 -1.75 -6.96 -5.54
CA HIS A 30 -2.44 -7.79 -4.54
C HIS A 30 -3.58 -8.61 -5.14
N ALA A 31 -4.33 -8.04 -6.10
CA ALA A 31 -5.42 -8.75 -6.78
C ALA A 31 -4.92 -9.97 -7.58
N LEU A 32 -3.67 -10.00 -8.05
CA LEU A 32 -3.06 -11.18 -8.69
C LEU A 32 -2.97 -12.37 -7.73
N GLY A 33 -2.99 -12.15 -6.43
CA GLY A 33 -3.07 -13.19 -5.41
C GLY A 33 -4.34 -14.05 -5.47
N LEU A 34 -5.38 -13.58 -6.18
CA LEU A 34 -6.55 -14.43 -6.50
C LEU A 34 -6.22 -15.55 -7.48
N VAL A 35 -5.23 -15.35 -8.33
CA VAL A 35 -4.75 -16.37 -9.28
C VAL A 35 -3.83 -17.36 -8.55
N SER A 36 -2.77 -16.83 -7.91
CA SER A 36 -1.84 -17.60 -7.07
C SER A 36 -0.81 -16.69 -6.40
N LEU A 37 -0.12 -17.21 -5.38
CA LEU A 37 1.04 -16.54 -4.79
C LEU A 37 2.14 -16.29 -5.85
N ALA A 38 2.38 -17.24 -6.73
CA ALA A 38 3.38 -17.12 -7.81
C ALA A 38 3.02 -15.99 -8.81
N ALA A 39 1.75 -15.82 -9.14
CA ALA A 39 1.29 -14.72 -10.00
C ALA A 39 1.49 -13.35 -9.34
N ALA A 40 1.18 -13.24 -8.05
CA ALA A 40 1.43 -12.02 -7.28
C ALA A 40 2.92 -11.70 -7.21
N GLU A 41 3.77 -12.72 -7.03
CA GLU A 41 5.23 -12.56 -6.99
C GLU A 41 5.80 -12.09 -8.34
N ALA A 42 5.33 -12.67 -9.46
CA ALA A 42 5.69 -12.21 -10.79
C ALA A 42 5.29 -10.74 -11.02
N GLY A 43 4.07 -10.35 -10.60
CA GLY A 43 3.62 -8.97 -10.62
C GLY A 43 4.48 -8.05 -9.75
N ARG A 44 4.93 -8.52 -8.57
CA ARG A 44 5.84 -7.79 -7.69
C ARG A 44 7.15 -7.43 -8.38
N HIS A 45 7.72 -8.32 -9.16
CA HIS A 45 8.95 -8.03 -9.92
C HIS A 45 8.75 -6.85 -10.88
N VAL A 46 7.65 -6.82 -11.62
CA VAL A 46 7.31 -5.70 -12.53
C VAL A 46 7.09 -4.41 -11.73
N PHE A 47 6.31 -4.49 -10.66
CA PHE A 47 6.00 -3.37 -9.78
C PHE A 47 7.28 -2.76 -9.18
N THR A 48 8.15 -3.60 -8.60
CA THR A 48 9.39 -3.13 -7.98
C THR A 48 10.39 -2.62 -9.00
N ALA A 49 10.50 -3.22 -10.18
CA ALA A 49 11.36 -2.72 -11.27
C ALA A 49 10.97 -1.28 -11.67
N PHE A 50 9.69 -0.96 -11.72
CA PHE A 50 9.21 0.39 -12.01
C PHE A 50 9.44 1.34 -10.80
N TRP A 51 8.89 1.00 -9.62
CA TRP A 51 8.87 1.92 -8.47
C TRP A 51 10.21 2.08 -7.77
N ARG A 52 11.15 1.15 -7.94
CA ARG A 52 12.53 1.23 -7.42
C ARG A 52 13.52 1.77 -8.43
N ASN A 53 13.10 2.15 -9.62
CA ASN A 53 13.93 2.94 -10.52
C ASN A 53 14.33 4.26 -9.85
N GLY A 54 15.59 4.67 -9.98
CA GLY A 54 16.12 5.82 -9.24
C GLY A 54 15.32 7.10 -9.44
N ALA A 55 14.94 7.46 -10.67
CA ALA A 55 14.15 8.65 -10.96
C ALA A 55 12.74 8.56 -10.39
N VAL A 56 12.07 7.40 -10.54
CA VAL A 56 10.73 7.15 -10.02
C VAL A 56 10.73 7.16 -8.50
N THR A 57 11.75 6.60 -7.87
CA THR A 57 11.94 6.63 -6.39
C THR A 57 12.00 8.06 -5.86
N VAL A 58 12.79 8.94 -6.51
CA VAL A 58 12.89 10.35 -6.12
C VAL A 58 11.54 11.07 -6.26
N VAL A 59 10.83 10.86 -7.37
CA VAL A 59 9.49 11.44 -7.59
C VAL A 59 8.50 10.92 -6.54
N PHE A 60 8.54 9.62 -6.23
CA PHE A 60 7.64 9.01 -5.25
C PHE A 60 7.85 9.57 -3.83
N TYR A 61 9.08 9.51 -3.30
CA TYR A 61 9.37 10.03 -1.96
C TYR A 61 9.22 11.55 -1.89
N GLY A 62 9.62 12.27 -2.94
CA GLY A 62 9.38 13.71 -3.07
C GLY A 62 7.89 14.04 -3.03
N SER A 63 7.05 13.20 -3.68
CA SER A 63 5.59 13.36 -3.64
C SER A 63 5.00 13.11 -2.24
N ILE A 64 5.53 12.16 -1.46
CA ILE A 64 5.11 11.95 -0.06
C ILE A 64 5.35 13.23 0.76
N LEU A 65 6.59 13.73 0.75
CA LEU A 65 6.97 14.91 1.52
C LEU A 65 6.18 16.16 1.09
N LEU A 66 6.06 16.37 -0.22
CA LEU A 66 5.34 17.51 -0.79
C LEU A 66 3.85 17.45 -0.47
N HIS A 67 3.22 16.27 -0.68
CA HIS A 67 1.79 16.09 -0.44
C HIS A 67 1.44 16.33 1.02
N PHE A 68 2.19 15.73 1.94
CA PHE A 68 1.98 15.85 3.37
C PHE A 68 2.28 17.26 3.87
N GLY A 69 3.39 17.88 3.46
CA GLY A 69 3.73 19.26 3.81
C GLY A 69 2.67 20.26 3.35
N LEU A 70 2.19 20.13 2.09
CA LEU A 70 1.12 20.97 1.58
C LEU A 70 -0.26 20.67 2.22
N ALA A 71 -0.48 19.48 2.77
CA ALA A 71 -1.67 19.18 3.56
C ALA A 71 -1.63 19.88 4.93
N LEU A 72 -0.47 19.86 5.60
CA LEU A 72 -0.26 20.57 6.86
C LEU A 72 -0.42 22.08 6.70
N THR A 73 0.19 22.70 5.68
CA THR A 73 0.02 24.13 5.41
C THR A 73 -1.44 24.49 5.13
N ALA A 74 -2.15 23.66 4.35
CA ALA A 74 -3.56 23.90 4.07
C ALA A 74 -4.46 23.74 5.31
N LEU A 75 -4.07 22.90 6.26
CA LEU A 75 -4.76 22.78 7.55
C LEU A 75 -4.48 24.01 8.44
N HIS A 76 -3.21 24.43 8.52
CA HIS A 76 -2.81 25.61 9.29
C HIS A 76 -3.48 26.90 8.80
N GLU A 77 -3.60 27.09 7.50
CA GLU A 77 -4.26 28.25 6.88
C GLU A 77 -5.78 28.25 7.03
N ARG A 78 -6.36 27.14 7.54
CA ARG A 78 -7.81 27.01 7.64
C ARG A 78 -8.36 27.82 8.82
N ARG A 79 -9.26 28.76 8.51
CA ARG A 79 -9.87 29.66 9.51
C ARG A 79 -11.01 29.01 10.33
N SER A 80 -11.56 27.90 9.86
CA SER A 80 -12.67 27.18 10.48
C SER A 80 -12.54 25.69 10.29
N LEU A 81 -12.82 24.90 11.32
CA LEU A 81 -12.91 23.44 11.26
C LEU A 81 -14.32 22.94 10.88
N LEU A 82 -15.25 23.85 10.61
CA LEU A 82 -16.56 23.46 10.08
C LEU A 82 -16.36 22.90 8.66
N MET A 83 -16.70 21.64 8.48
CA MET A 83 -16.54 20.91 7.23
C MET A 83 -17.63 19.86 7.07
N THR A 84 -17.88 19.44 5.84
CA THR A 84 -18.77 18.32 5.57
C THR A 84 -18.16 17.02 6.12
N TRP A 85 -19.00 16.04 6.42
CA TRP A 85 -18.54 14.74 6.90
C TRP A 85 -17.50 14.08 5.98
N THR A 86 -17.69 14.18 4.66
CA THR A 86 -16.77 13.63 3.67
C THR A 86 -15.43 14.37 3.62
N GLU A 87 -15.41 15.68 3.86
CA GLU A 87 -14.16 16.46 4.00
C GLU A 87 -13.41 16.06 5.27
N LEU A 88 -14.14 15.90 6.38
CA LEU A 88 -13.57 15.43 7.65
C LEU A 88 -12.98 14.04 7.49
N LEU A 89 -13.72 13.11 6.90
CA LEU A 89 -13.26 11.74 6.67
C LEU A 89 -11.98 11.72 5.81
N ARG A 90 -11.94 12.48 4.72
CA ARG A 90 -10.74 12.60 3.90
C ARG A 90 -9.54 13.15 4.68
N MET A 91 -9.75 14.14 5.54
CA MET A 91 -8.71 14.74 6.36
C MET A 91 -8.20 13.73 7.39
N VAL A 92 -9.09 13.12 8.15
CA VAL A 92 -8.74 12.12 9.19
C VAL A 92 -8.00 10.94 8.56
N PHE A 93 -8.49 10.39 7.46
CA PHE A 93 -7.83 9.29 6.78
C PHE A 93 -6.45 9.68 6.26
N GLY A 94 -6.29 10.90 5.72
CA GLY A 94 -4.98 11.39 5.27
C GLY A 94 -3.95 11.46 6.40
N PHE A 95 -4.35 11.82 7.61
CA PHE A 95 -3.47 11.84 8.78
C PHE A 95 -3.26 10.45 9.40
N LEU A 96 -4.20 9.53 9.24
CA LEU A 96 -4.03 8.15 9.70
C LEU A 96 -3.08 7.34 8.84
N VAL A 97 -2.99 7.63 7.53
CA VAL A 97 -2.13 6.87 6.60
C VAL A 97 -0.68 6.75 7.08
N PRO A 98 0.05 7.80 7.50
CA PRO A 98 1.44 7.66 7.97
C PRO A 98 1.59 6.70 9.15
N PHE A 99 0.66 6.70 10.11
CA PHE A 99 0.69 5.81 11.28
C PHE A 99 0.44 4.37 10.87
N LEU A 100 -0.58 4.12 10.06
CA LEU A 100 -0.91 2.78 9.59
C LEU A 100 0.17 2.23 8.66
N LEU A 101 0.78 3.10 7.85
CA LEU A 101 1.84 2.74 6.92
C LEU A 101 3.16 2.40 7.61
N ALA A 102 3.43 2.94 8.81
CA ALA A 102 4.71 2.79 9.48
C ALA A 102 5.10 1.31 9.65
N VAL A 103 4.20 0.47 10.16
CA VAL A 103 4.44 -0.98 10.33
C VAL A 103 4.67 -1.65 8.98
N HIS A 104 3.80 -1.40 8.00
CA HIS A 104 3.93 -1.98 6.66
C HIS A 104 5.26 -1.59 5.99
N PHE A 105 5.60 -0.31 6.02
CA PHE A 105 6.83 0.21 5.43
C PHE A 105 8.08 -0.37 6.10
N THR A 106 8.07 -0.43 7.44
CA THR A 106 9.21 -0.98 8.20
C THR A 106 9.44 -2.44 7.85
N GLN A 107 8.40 -3.26 7.89
CA GLN A 107 8.51 -4.71 7.68
C GLN A 107 8.79 -5.11 6.23
N THR A 108 8.48 -4.26 5.27
CA THR A 108 8.71 -4.53 3.85
C THR A 108 9.94 -3.78 3.33
N ARG A 109 9.81 -2.49 3.12
CA ARG A 109 10.82 -1.68 2.41
C ARG A 109 12.04 -1.37 3.26
N LEU A 110 11.84 -1.00 4.53
CA LEU A 110 12.94 -0.53 5.39
C LEU A 110 13.86 -1.69 5.76
N VAL A 111 13.30 -2.83 6.20
CA VAL A 111 14.08 -4.04 6.56
C VAL A 111 14.84 -4.57 5.34
N HIS A 112 14.21 -4.59 4.16
CA HIS A 112 14.89 -4.94 2.92
C HIS A 112 16.05 -3.98 2.60
N ALA A 113 15.85 -2.67 2.73
CA ALA A 113 16.85 -1.67 2.37
C ALA A 113 18.05 -1.65 3.33
N LEU A 114 17.84 -1.90 4.63
CA LEU A 114 18.88 -1.82 5.67
C LEU A 114 19.60 -3.14 5.92
N TYR A 115 18.90 -4.26 5.77
CA TYR A 115 19.40 -5.58 6.18
C TYR A 115 19.43 -6.60 5.03
N GLY A 116 19.04 -6.23 3.81
CA GLY A 116 19.02 -7.14 2.66
C GLY A 116 18.01 -8.29 2.77
N VAL A 117 17.05 -8.19 3.71
CA VAL A 117 16.03 -9.22 3.91
C VAL A 117 15.10 -9.27 2.70
N ASP A 118 14.81 -10.47 2.22
CA ASP A 118 13.89 -10.66 1.09
C ASP A 118 12.53 -10.05 1.35
N ASP A 119 11.97 -9.35 0.38
CA ASP A 119 10.67 -8.72 0.45
C ASP A 119 9.62 -9.40 -0.43
N THR A 120 9.72 -10.73 -0.56
CA THR A 120 8.78 -11.56 -1.32
C THR A 120 7.37 -11.51 -0.73
N TYR A 121 6.36 -11.79 -1.55
CA TYR A 121 4.99 -11.96 -1.05
C TYR A 121 4.88 -13.08 -0.04
N GLY A 122 5.54 -14.22 -0.29
CA GLY A 122 5.55 -15.34 0.64
C GLY A 122 5.95 -14.93 2.03
N ARG A 123 7.10 -14.24 2.16
CA ARG A 123 7.57 -13.72 3.45
C ARG A 123 6.62 -12.69 4.06
N ASN A 124 6.24 -11.68 3.27
CA ASN A 124 5.49 -10.55 3.81
C ASN A 124 4.06 -10.94 4.23
N VAL A 125 3.39 -11.78 3.43
CA VAL A 125 2.05 -12.30 3.75
C VAL A 125 2.12 -13.23 4.97
N SER A 126 3.12 -14.13 5.05
CA SER A 126 3.33 -14.99 6.22
C SER A 126 3.54 -14.17 7.49
N LEU A 127 4.43 -13.17 7.45
CA LEU A 127 4.70 -12.29 8.59
C LEU A 127 3.44 -11.57 9.07
N MET A 128 2.62 -11.07 8.15
CA MET A 128 1.40 -10.34 8.49
C MET A 128 0.27 -11.28 8.95
N TRP A 129 0.17 -12.47 8.36
CA TRP A 129 -0.87 -13.44 8.70
C TRP A 129 -0.61 -14.12 10.02
N PHE A 130 0.58 -14.71 10.20
CA PHE A 130 0.95 -15.42 11.42
C PHE A 130 1.39 -14.49 12.57
N GLY A 131 1.79 -13.26 12.25
CA GLY A 131 2.12 -12.23 13.23
C GLY A 131 0.92 -11.39 13.70
N ASP A 132 -0.31 -11.75 13.33
CA ASP A 132 -1.55 -11.08 13.73
C ASP A 132 -1.72 -9.62 13.22
N TYR A 133 -0.99 -9.26 12.16
CA TYR A 133 -1.04 -7.91 11.56
C TYR A 133 -2.05 -7.78 10.40
N SER A 134 -2.81 -8.83 10.08
CA SER A 134 -3.76 -8.83 8.96
C SER A 134 -4.84 -7.76 9.09
N GLY A 135 -5.41 -7.59 10.29
CA GLY A 135 -6.39 -6.54 10.57
C GLY A 135 -5.82 -5.13 10.37
N TRP A 136 -4.57 -4.92 10.76
CA TRP A 136 -3.86 -3.67 10.53
C TRP A 136 -3.71 -3.38 9.04
N GLN A 137 -3.32 -4.39 8.24
CA GLN A 137 -3.15 -4.26 6.78
C GLN A 137 -4.47 -3.98 6.07
N MET A 138 -5.55 -4.64 6.46
CA MET A 138 -6.88 -4.37 5.91
C MET A 138 -7.35 -2.96 6.23
N THR A 139 -7.06 -2.47 7.44
CA THR A 139 -7.35 -1.10 7.85
C THR A 139 -6.54 -0.09 7.03
N LEU A 140 -5.23 -0.33 6.84
CA LEU A 140 -4.39 0.51 5.99
C LEU A 140 -4.92 0.56 4.55
N LEU A 141 -5.26 -0.59 3.97
CA LEU A 141 -5.84 -0.67 2.62
C LEU A 141 -7.11 0.18 2.52
N ALA A 142 -8.05 -0.01 3.43
CA ALA A 142 -9.32 0.71 3.43
C ALA A 142 -9.12 2.23 3.59
N VAL A 143 -8.29 2.64 4.54
CA VAL A 143 -8.03 4.06 4.85
C VAL A 143 -7.28 4.76 3.73
N ALA A 144 -6.16 4.18 3.27
CA ALA A 144 -5.33 4.80 2.22
C ALA A 144 -6.07 4.88 0.88
N TRP A 145 -6.75 3.81 0.50
CA TRP A 145 -7.51 3.77 -0.75
C TRP A 145 -8.69 4.75 -0.75
N THR A 146 -9.48 4.76 0.33
CA THR A 146 -10.61 5.69 0.49
C THR A 146 -10.13 7.14 0.50
N HIS A 147 -9.01 7.46 1.19
CA HIS A 147 -8.41 8.79 1.16
C HIS A 147 -8.08 9.23 -0.26
N GLY A 148 -7.43 8.38 -1.04
CA GLY A 148 -7.08 8.66 -2.43
C GLY A 148 -8.31 8.86 -3.32
N CYS A 149 -9.32 7.99 -3.22
CA CYS A 149 -10.57 8.08 -3.98
C CYS A 149 -11.35 9.35 -3.64
N LEU A 150 -11.45 9.72 -2.36
CA LEU A 150 -12.03 11.00 -1.94
C LEU A 150 -11.21 12.18 -2.47
N GLY A 151 -9.88 12.07 -2.52
CA GLY A 151 -9.01 13.07 -3.14
C GLY A 151 -9.37 13.34 -4.59
N VAL A 152 -9.54 12.28 -5.40
CA VAL A 152 -10.01 12.38 -6.80
C VAL A 152 -11.40 12.98 -6.88
N HIS A 153 -12.34 12.49 -6.07
CA HIS A 153 -13.70 13.03 -6.06
C HIS A 153 -13.70 14.54 -5.82
N PHE A 154 -13.02 15.02 -4.77
CA PHE A 154 -12.98 16.45 -4.47
C PHE A 154 -12.25 17.30 -5.52
N ALA A 155 -11.24 16.72 -6.20
CA ALA A 155 -10.53 17.41 -7.26
C ALA A 155 -11.39 17.59 -8.53
N PHE A 156 -12.21 16.59 -8.86
CA PHE A 156 -12.87 16.50 -10.16
C PHE A 156 -14.40 16.58 -10.12
N ARG A 157 -15.06 16.62 -8.95
CA ARG A 157 -16.53 16.59 -8.78
C ARG A 157 -17.28 17.64 -9.59
N HIS A 158 -16.64 18.78 -9.93
CA HIS A 158 -17.24 19.84 -10.71
C HIS A 158 -16.99 19.73 -12.23
N ARG A 159 -16.22 18.71 -12.67
CA ARG A 159 -15.98 18.46 -14.10
C ARG A 159 -17.10 17.61 -14.67
N ALA A 160 -17.68 18.04 -15.80
CA ALA A 160 -18.79 17.35 -16.44
C ALA A 160 -18.46 15.88 -16.79
N GLY A 161 -17.25 15.63 -17.30
CA GLY A 161 -16.76 14.28 -17.60
C GLY A 161 -16.73 13.37 -16.36
N TYR A 162 -16.22 13.87 -15.21
CA TYR A 162 -16.20 13.11 -13.98
C TYR A 162 -17.62 12.80 -13.47
N ARG A 163 -18.54 13.76 -13.52
CA ARG A 163 -19.92 13.56 -13.06
C ARG A 163 -20.63 12.44 -13.83
N ARG A 164 -20.34 12.29 -15.13
CA ARG A 164 -20.90 11.20 -15.96
C ARG A 164 -20.32 9.84 -15.58
N LEU A 165 -19.03 9.80 -15.17
CA LEU A 165 -18.29 8.56 -14.85
C LEU A 165 -18.22 8.26 -13.36
N GLN A 166 -18.81 9.10 -12.49
CA GLN A 166 -18.65 9.00 -11.05
C GLN A 166 -19.09 7.63 -10.51
N THR A 167 -20.23 7.11 -10.96
CA THR A 167 -20.74 5.80 -10.54
C THR A 167 -19.77 4.68 -10.97
N ALA A 168 -19.32 4.72 -12.23
CA ALA A 168 -18.35 3.74 -12.73
C ALA A 168 -17.02 3.81 -11.95
N PHE A 169 -16.56 5.02 -11.62
CA PHE A 169 -15.37 5.22 -10.78
C PHE A 169 -15.55 4.60 -9.38
N VAL A 170 -16.68 4.84 -8.72
CA VAL A 170 -16.95 4.28 -7.38
C VAL A 170 -17.01 2.76 -7.45
N VAL A 171 -17.72 2.20 -8.42
CA VAL A 171 -17.82 0.74 -8.63
C VAL A 171 -16.42 0.13 -8.86
N ALA A 172 -15.65 0.69 -9.79
CA ALA A 172 -14.30 0.20 -10.10
C ALA A 172 -13.35 0.31 -8.90
N ALA A 173 -13.42 1.41 -8.16
CA ALA A 173 -12.62 1.62 -6.96
C ALA A 173 -12.97 0.62 -5.84
N THR A 174 -14.26 0.37 -5.61
CA THR A 174 -14.71 -0.63 -4.64
C THR A 174 -14.30 -2.03 -5.07
N LEU A 175 -14.47 -2.35 -6.34
CA LEU A 175 -14.10 -3.67 -6.89
C LEU A 175 -12.61 -3.94 -6.72
N LEU A 176 -11.75 -2.97 -7.04
CA LEU A 176 -10.31 -3.12 -6.86
C LEU A 176 -9.93 -3.36 -5.40
N ALA A 177 -10.52 -2.62 -4.45
CA ALA A 177 -10.26 -2.83 -3.02
C ALA A 177 -10.66 -4.23 -2.56
N VAL A 178 -11.83 -4.72 -3.01
CA VAL A 178 -12.32 -6.07 -2.70
C VAL A 178 -11.39 -7.12 -3.31
N LEU A 179 -11.03 -6.98 -4.59
CA LEU A 179 -10.12 -7.92 -5.27
C LEU A 179 -8.74 -7.95 -4.61
N ALA A 180 -8.20 -6.81 -4.19
CA ALA A 180 -6.92 -6.73 -3.49
C ALA A 180 -6.98 -7.40 -2.10
N ALA A 181 -8.03 -7.14 -1.32
CA ALA A 181 -8.22 -7.75 -0.01
C ALA A 181 -8.41 -9.27 -0.12
N THR A 182 -9.25 -9.73 -1.04
CA THR A 182 -9.46 -11.17 -1.27
C THR A 182 -8.23 -11.86 -1.85
N GLY A 183 -7.45 -11.19 -2.70
CA GLY A 183 -6.15 -11.68 -3.19
C GLY A 183 -5.15 -11.88 -2.06
N TYR A 184 -5.05 -10.92 -1.13
CA TYR A 184 -4.22 -11.08 0.07
C TYR A 184 -4.66 -12.29 0.90
N LEU A 185 -5.97 -12.44 1.17
CA LEU A 185 -6.51 -13.57 1.93
C LEU A 185 -6.28 -14.90 1.22
N SER A 186 -6.38 -14.94 -0.12
CA SER A 186 -6.10 -16.14 -0.92
C SER A 186 -4.65 -16.58 -0.76
N MET A 187 -3.68 -15.65 -0.87
CA MET A 187 -2.27 -15.93 -0.65
C MET A 187 -1.98 -16.40 0.79
N ALA A 188 -2.62 -15.79 1.78
CA ALA A 188 -2.47 -16.19 3.17
C ALA A 188 -2.98 -17.63 3.42
N ARG A 189 -4.11 -18.00 2.81
CA ARG A 189 -4.63 -19.37 2.88
C ARG A 189 -3.73 -20.38 2.14
N GLU A 190 -3.20 -20.01 0.97
CA GLU A 190 -2.26 -20.84 0.23
C GLU A 190 -1.02 -21.15 1.09
N LEU A 191 -0.46 -20.14 1.75
CA LEU A 191 0.69 -20.31 2.66
C LEU A 191 0.35 -21.13 3.92
N ALA A 192 -0.83 -20.94 4.49
CA ALA A 192 -1.28 -21.70 5.66
C ALA A 192 -1.50 -23.19 5.38
N LEU A 193 -1.79 -23.54 4.12
CA LEU A 193 -1.98 -24.92 3.70
C LEU A 193 -0.69 -25.62 3.23
N GLN A 194 0.40 -24.87 3.04
CA GLN A 194 1.70 -25.48 2.74
C GLN A 194 2.18 -26.25 3.98
N PRO A 195 2.60 -27.53 3.85
CA PRO A 195 3.19 -28.24 4.95
C PRO A 195 4.42 -27.45 5.42
N LEU A 196 4.53 -27.25 6.75
CA LEU A 196 5.71 -26.65 7.34
C LEU A 196 6.91 -27.41 6.79
N TYR A 197 7.74 -26.72 6.01
CA TYR A 197 9.01 -27.28 5.55
C TYR A 197 9.86 -27.47 6.81
N VAL A 198 9.83 -28.70 7.35
CA VAL A 198 10.77 -29.12 8.39
C VAL A 198 12.12 -29.18 7.70
N ASP A 199 12.97 -28.19 7.97
CA ASP A 199 14.32 -28.15 7.44
C ASP A 199 15.02 -29.47 7.81
N SER A 200 15.32 -30.28 6.79
CA SER A 200 16.01 -31.58 6.95
C SER A 200 17.44 -31.43 7.47
N THR A 201 17.88 -30.21 7.80
CA THR A 201 19.15 -29.93 8.45
C THR A 201 19.15 -30.25 9.94
N ASP A 202 17.99 -30.46 10.57
CA ASP A 202 17.84 -30.85 12.00
C ASP A 202 17.81 -32.36 12.24
N GLN A 203 18.21 -33.17 11.26
CA GLN A 203 18.52 -34.58 11.59
C GLN A 203 19.76 -34.64 12.50
N PRO A 204 19.61 -35.17 13.72
CA PRO A 204 20.78 -35.41 14.60
C PRO A 204 21.75 -36.28 13.81
N ARG A 205 22.95 -35.76 13.55
CA ARG A 205 24.06 -36.54 12.95
C ARG A 205 24.23 -37.80 13.78
N GLY A 206 23.83 -38.92 13.16
CA GLY A 206 23.95 -40.21 13.79
C GLY A 206 25.34 -40.39 14.36
N THR A 207 25.41 -40.65 15.65
CA THR A 207 26.62 -41.08 16.32
C THR A 207 27.12 -42.34 15.62
N SER A 208 28.17 -42.19 14.81
CA SER A 208 28.92 -43.31 14.26
C SER A 208 29.55 -44.06 15.43
N THR A 209 28.91 -45.11 15.89
CA THR A 209 29.55 -46.10 16.78
C THR A 209 30.59 -46.85 15.95
N ALA A 210 31.84 -46.38 15.99
CA ALA A 210 32.99 -47.15 15.57
C ALA A 210 33.05 -48.38 16.47
N ARG A 211 32.85 -49.59 15.92
CA ARG A 211 33.20 -50.84 16.59
C ARG A 211 34.72 -50.98 16.50
N PRO A 212 35.40 -51.24 17.63
CA PRO A 212 36.77 -51.74 17.61
C PRO A 212 36.76 -53.25 17.29
N GLY A 213 37.49 -53.64 16.25
CA GLY A 213 37.87 -55.00 15.94
C GLY A 213 39.38 -55.15 16.07
#